data_1f6613beee491de055b32cef8c002fc3
#
_entry.id   1f6613beee491de055b32cef8c002fc3
#
_cell.length_a   1.000
_cell.length_b   1.000
_cell.length_c   1.000
_cell.angle_alpha   90.00
_cell.angle_beta   90.00
_cell.angle_gamma   90.00
#
_symmetry.space_group_name_H-M   'P 1'
#
loop_
_entity.id
_entity.type
_entity.pdbx_description
1 polymer ?
#
loop_
_entity_poly.entity_id
_entity_poly.type
_entity_poly.pdbx_seq_one_letter_code
_entity_poly.pdbx_strand_id
1 'polypeptide(L)'
;MASTDDDDEPAAPRGRWGRRVLWIGVGLLGLIVVYLGGTFIQVWQASRSDGARKADAIVVLGAAQYNGKPSPALQNRLDHALGLYERGLAPLIVVTGGRQEGDRFTEATVGYNYLRERGVPDRAIRKEVQGHTTYQSVAATARFLRTEGIDDVILVSGPATAKRLAGISGDVGLEAAISPSAGTPTLRSLVRETGAVSLGRLIGYRRLERFDS
;
A
#
# COMPACT_ATOMS: atom_id res chain seq x y z
N MET A 1 27.89 -55.51 -57.86
CA MET A 1 28.85 -55.11 -56.81
C MET A 1 28.53 -53.66 -56.48
N ALA A 2 27.52 -53.47 -55.59
CA ALA A 2 27.05 -52.14 -55.14
C ALA A 2 27.28 -52.08 -53.63
N SER A 3 28.15 -51.21 -53.24
CA SER A 3 28.47 -50.90 -51.86
C SER A 3 27.49 -49.88 -51.40
N THR A 4 26.68 -50.22 -50.43
CA THR A 4 25.82 -49.31 -49.67
C THR A 4 26.66 -48.83 -48.48
N ASP A 5 27.11 -47.59 -48.51
CA ASP A 5 27.62 -46.87 -47.35
C ASP A 5 26.42 -46.47 -46.53
N ASP A 6 26.22 -47.13 -45.37
CA ASP A 6 25.33 -46.68 -44.32
C ASP A 6 26.01 -45.53 -43.57
N ASP A 7 25.57 -44.30 -43.85
CA ASP A 7 25.90 -43.10 -43.07
C ASP A 7 25.23 -43.15 -41.69
N ASP A 8 25.92 -43.73 -40.71
CA ASP A 8 25.57 -43.63 -39.30
C ASP A 8 25.72 -42.17 -38.83
N GLU A 9 24.65 -41.39 -38.95
CA GLU A 9 24.57 -40.04 -38.36
C GLU A 9 24.45 -40.14 -36.83
N PRO A 10 25.39 -39.58 -36.04
CA PRO A 10 25.34 -39.69 -34.59
C PRO A 10 24.15 -38.88 -34.04
N ALA A 11 23.17 -39.57 -33.50
CA ALA A 11 22.03 -38.96 -32.84
C ALA A 11 22.49 -38.04 -31.69
N ALA A 12 22.28 -36.75 -31.82
CA ALA A 12 22.61 -35.73 -30.85
C ALA A 12 21.99 -36.03 -29.48
N PRO A 13 22.72 -35.87 -28.36
CA PRO A 13 22.20 -36.18 -26.99
C PRO A 13 21.19 -35.14 -26.53
N ARG A 14 19.95 -35.25 -26.99
CA ARG A 14 18.83 -34.35 -26.65
C ARG A 14 18.27 -34.49 -25.23
N GLY A 15 18.72 -35.46 -24.43
CA GLY A 15 18.04 -35.78 -23.14
C GLY A 15 18.52 -35.04 -21.89
N ARG A 16 19.79 -34.57 -21.86
CA ARG A 16 20.38 -34.02 -20.61
C ARG A 16 20.13 -32.53 -20.42
N TRP A 17 20.02 -31.75 -21.45
CA TRP A 17 19.81 -30.31 -21.41
C TRP A 17 18.34 -29.98 -21.03
N GLY A 18 17.38 -30.68 -21.60
CA GLY A 18 15.96 -30.52 -21.24
C GLY A 18 15.69 -30.78 -19.75
N ARG A 19 16.33 -31.81 -19.16
CA ARG A 19 16.23 -32.07 -17.71
C ARG A 19 16.81 -30.95 -16.86
N ARG A 20 17.95 -30.38 -17.25
CA ARG A 20 18.57 -29.24 -16.52
C ARG A 20 17.69 -28.00 -16.56
N VAL A 21 17.15 -27.66 -17.76
CA VAL A 21 16.20 -26.54 -17.91
C VAL A 21 14.95 -26.74 -17.06
N LEU A 22 14.40 -27.97 -17.04
CA LEU A 22 13.25 -28.31 -16.20
C LEU A 22 13.57 -28.10 -14.69
N TRP A 23 14.69 -28.60 -14.20
CA TRP A 23 15.07 -28.43 -12.79
C TRP A 23 15.37 -26.98 -12.42
N ILE A 24 15.95 -26.19 -13.32
CA ILE A 24 16.14 -24.75 -13.15
C ILE A 24 14.77 -24.07 -13.07
N GLY A 25 13.82 -24.42 -13.94
CA GLY A 25 12.45 -23.89 -13.93
C GLY A 25 11.70 -24.22 -12.62
N VAL A 26 11.82 -25.47 -12.15
CA VAL A 26 11.24 -25.91 -10.86
C VAL A 26 11.87 -25.14 -9.69
N GLY A 27 13.20 -24.99 -9.69
CA GLY A 27 13.91 -24.22 -8.67
C GLY A 27 13.47 -22.75 -8.62
N LEU A 28 13.38 -22.10 -9.79
CA LEU A 28 12.90 -20.71 -9.90
C LEU A 28 11.46 -20.56 -9.43
N LEU A 29 10.58 -21.48 -9.82
CA LEU A 29 9.19 -21.50 -9.35
C LEU A 29 9.13 -21.64 -7.82
N GLY A 30 9.95 -22.54 -7.24
CA GLY A 30 10.06 -22.70 -5.80
C GLY A 30 10.48 -21.40 -5.10
N LEU A 31 11.48 -20.70 -5.63
CA LEU A 31 11.92 -19.40 -5.08
C LEU A 31 10.81 -18.34 -5.14
N ILE A 32 10.05 -18.28 -6.25
CA ILE A 32 8.91 -17.37 -6.37
C ILE A 32 7.84 -17.68 -5.32
N VAL A 33 7.51 -18.95 -5.13
CA VAL A 33 6.50 -19.37 -4.13
C VAL A 33 6.96 -19.02 -2.72
N VAL A 34 8.21 -19.26 -2.38
CA VAL A 34 8.79 -18.91 -1.06
C VAL A 34 8.77 -17.39 -0.86
N TYR A 35 9.17 -16.61 -1.87
CA TYR A 35 9.16 -15.14 -1.82
C TYR A 35 7.74 -14.58 -1.62
N LEU A 36 6.76 -15.05 -2.41
CA LEU A 36 5.37 -14.63 -2.31
C LEU A 36 4.74 -15.07 -0.97
N GLY A 37 5.04 -16.30 -0.51
CA GLY A 37 4.57 -16.80 0.78
C GLY A 37 5.13 -15.96 1.94
N GLY A 38 6.42 -15.66 1.94
CA GLY A 38 7.04 -14.79 2.93
C GLY A 38 6.47 -13.36 2.91
N THR A 39 6.22 -12.81 1.71
CA THR A 39 5.58 -11.49 1.58
C THR A 39 4.14 -11.51 2.08
N PHE A 40 3.37 -12.58 1.80
CA PHE A 40 2.01 -12.75 2.31
C PHE A 40 1.97 -12.75 3.84
N ILE A 41 2.88 -13.50 4.49
CA ILE A 41 2.98 -13.52 5.95
C ILE A 41 3.27 -12.11 6.50
N GLN A 42 4.18 -11.36 5.88
CA GLN A 42 4.48 -9.98 6.29
C GLN A 42 3.28 -9.03 6.13
N VAL A 43 2.53 -9.14 5.02
CA VAL A 43 1.30 -8.37 4.79
C VAL A 43 0.24 -8.72 5.85
N TRP A 44 0.06 -10.00 6.12
CA TRP A 44 -0.87 -10.48 7.13
C TRP A 44 -0.49 -10.03 8.55
N GLN A 45 0.78 -10.10 8.94
CA GLN A 45 1.27 -9.60 10.22
C GLN A 45 1.08 -8.08 10.33
N ALA A 46 1.49 -7.31 9.30
CA ALA A 46 1.34 -5.86 9.29
C ALA A 46 -0.14 -5.43 9.38
N SER A 47 -1.07 -6.21 8.84
CA SER A 47 -2.51 -5.92 8.94
C SER A 47 -3.08 -6.04 10.35
N ARG A 48 -2.35 -6.66 11.28
CA ARG A 48 -2.74 -6.90 12.69
C ARG A 48 -1.91 -6.12 13.69
N SER A 49 -0.85 -5.48 13.23
CA SER A 49 0.06 -4.73 14.09
C SER A 49 -0.38 -3.27 14.13
N ASP A 50 -0.57 -2.73 15.34
CA ASP A 50 -0.75 -1.30 15.56
C ASP A 50 0.60 -0.70 15.98
N GLY A 51 1.13 0.18 15.15
CA GLY A 51 2.38 0.89 15.39
C GLY A 51 2.18 2.30 15.99
N ALA A 52 0.97 2.64 16.44
CA ALA A 52 0.67 3.98 16.95
C ALA A 52 1.63 4.39 18.07
N ARG A 53 2.25 5.54 17.92
CA ARG A 53 3.15 6.18 18.89
C ARG A 53 2.98 7.69 18.82
N LYS A 54 3.62 8.45 19.70
CA LYS A 54 3.67 9.91 19.54
C LYS A 54 4.36 10.27 18.23
N ALA A 55 3.79 11.26 17.53
CA ALA A 55 4.25 11.78 16.26
C ALA A 55 3.77 13.23 16.09
N ASP A 56 4.19 13.91 15.03
CA ASP A 56 3.81 15.31 14.78
C ASP A 56 2.45 15.42 14.05
N ALA A 57 2.08 14.42 13.25
CA ALA A 57 0.81 14.39 12.56
C ALA A 57 0.22 12.97 12.42
N ILE A 58 -1.12 12.90 12.34
CA ILE A 58 -1.88 11.72 11.94
C ILE A 58 -2.35 11.94 10.51
N VAL A 59 -1.95 11.07 9.59
CA VAL A 59 -2.34 11.14 8.18
C VAL A 59 -3.37 10.07 7.88
N VAL A 60 -4.59 10.47 7.57
CA VAL A 60 -5.70 9.58 7.25
C VAL A 60 -5.77 9.39 5.74
N LEU A 61 -5.52 8.17 5.28
CA LEU A 61 -5.66 7.83 3.86
C LEU A 61 -7.12 7.82 3.46
N GLY A 62 -7.43 8.43 2.32
CA GLY A 62 -8.74 8.46 1.73
C GLY A 62 -9.31 7.07 1.45
N ALA A 63 -10.62 7.01 1.39
CA ALA A 63 -11.42 5.90 0.91
C ALA A 63 -12.72 6.47 0.35
N ALA A 64 -13.51 5.65 -0.34
CA ALA A 64 -14.72 6.13 -1.00
C ALA A 64 -15.63 6.98 -0.09
N GLN A 65 -16.31 7.93 -0.69
CA GLN A 65 -17.36 8.73 -0.08
C GLN A 65 -18.62 8.67 -0.96
N TYR A 66 -19.79 8.95 -0.40
CA TYR A 66 -21.05 8.93 -1.11
C TYR A 66 -21.83 10.22 -0.80
N ASN A 67 -21.91 11.12 -1.76
CA ASN A 67 -22.66 12.38 -1.66
C ASN A 67 -22.33 13.21 -0.39
N GLY A 68 -21.06 13.30 -0.03
CA GLY A 68 -20.61 14.06 1.14
C GLY A 68 -20.64 13.28 2.46
N LYS A 69 -20.95 11.98 2.44
CA LYS A 69 -20.86 11.09 3.60
C LYS A 69 -19.70 10.12 3.42
N PRO A 70 -18.91 9.85 4.47
CA PRO A 70 -17.84 8.86 4.38
C PRO A 70 -18.42 7.46 4.18
N SER A 71 -17.77 6.64 3.33
CA SER A 71 -18.03 5.21 3.30
C SER A 71 -17.70 4.56 4.65
N PRO A 72 -18.19 3.36 4.96
CA PRO A 72 -17.82 2.66 6.20
C PRO A 72 -16.29 2.51 6.37
N ALA A 73 -15.56 2.33 5.26
CA ALA A 73 -14.10 2.25 5.29
C ALA A 73 -13.44 3.59 5.66
N LEU A 74 -13.91 4.70 5.08
CA LEU A 74 -13.41 6.03 5.42
C LEU A 74 -13.80 6.40 6.86
N GLN A 75 -15.02 6.11 7.27
CA GLN A 75 -15.49 6.36 8.63
C GLN A 75 -14.62 5.64 9.66
N ASN A 76 -14.35 4.35 9.48
CA ASN A 76 -13.50 3.59 10.40
C ASN A 76 -12.10 4.20 10.53
N ARG A 77 -11.53 4.74 9.44
CA ARG A 77 -10.22 5.43 9.47
C ARG A 77 -10.33 6.75 10.23
N LEU A 78 -11.37 7.53 10.00
CA LEU A 78 -11.61 8.81 10.68
C LEU A 78 -11.84 8.62 12.18
N ASP A 79 -12.65 7.64 12.57
CA ASP A 79 -12.91 7.30 13.98
C ASP A 79 -11.62 6.84 14.67
N HIS A 80 -10.80 6.02 13.99
CA HIS A 80 -9.52 5.61 14.52
C HIS A 80 -8.56 6.79 14.70
N ALA A 81 -8.46 7.67 13.69
CA ALA A 81 -7.63 8.87 13.76
C ALA A 81 -8.10 9.85 14.86
N LEU A 82 -9.41 9.99 15.03
CA LEU A 82 -10.00 10.78 16.13
C LEU A 82 -9.57 10.23 17.50
N GLY A 83 -9.65 8.92 17.70
CA GLY A 83 -9.19 8.28 18.94
C GLY A 83 -7.69 8.44 19.18
N LEU A 84 -6.84 8.43 18.14
CA LEU A 84 -5.41 8.73 18.27
C LEU A 84 -5.18 10.19 18.68
N TYR A 85 -5.91 11.12 18.07
CA TYR A 85 -5.85 12.55 18.38
C TYR A 85 -6.32 12.85 19.83
N GLU A 86 -7.43 12.28 20.26
CA GLU A 86 -7.95 12.44 21.63
C GLU A 86 -7.00 11.87 22.69
N ARG A 87 -6.25 10.83 22.34
CA ARG A 87 -5.16 10.29 23.20
C ARG A 87 -3.91 11.17 23.20
N GLY A 88 -3.89 12.27 22.44
CA GLY A 88 -2.76 13.19 22.36
C GLY A 88 -1.52 12.61 21.68
N LEU A 89 -1.69 11.65 20.75
CA LEU A 89 -0.57 11.05 20.03
C LEU A 89 0.00 11.96 18.94
N ALA A 90 -0.81 12.87 18.40
CA ALA A 90 -0.33 13.95 17.53
C ALA A 90 -1.28 15.15 17.59
N PRO A 91 -0.78 16.39 17.43
CA PRO A 91 -1.58 17.61 17.49
C PRO A 91 -2.31 17.94 16.17
N LEU A 92 -1.94 17.29 15.06
CA LEU A 92 -2.42 17.58 13.71
C LEU A 92 -3.01 16.33 13.08
N ILE A 93 -4.16 16.48 12.37
CA ILE A 93 -4.74 15.45 11.51
C ILE A 93 -4.70 15.96 10.07
N VAL A 94 -4.12 15.18 9.16
CA VAL A 94 -4.14 15.43 7.72
C VAL A 94 -5.08 14.40 7.07
N VAL A 95 -6.17 14.86 6.48
CA VAL A 95 -7.09 13.98 5.74
C VAL A 95 -6.75 14.06 4.26
N THR A 96 -6.50 12.91 3.64
CA THR A 96 -6.12 12.83 2.22
C THR A 96 -7.23 12.22 1.37
N GLY A 97 -7.19 12.50 0.09
CA GLY A 97 -8.05 11.90 -0.91
C GLY A 97 -8.69 12.94 -1.84
N GLY A 98 -8.51 12.70 -3.11
CA GLY A 98 -9.03 13.52 -4.20
C GLY A 98 -10.53 13.31 -4.44
N ARG A 99 -10.98 13.72 -5.60
CA ARG A 99 -12.34 13.59 -6.09
C ARG A 99 -12.38 12.49 -7.15
N GLN A 100 -13.29 11.54 -7.01
CA GLN A 100 -13.57 10.57 -8.06
C GLN A 100 -14.45 11.22 -9.13
N GLU A 101 -14.43 10.67 -10.34
CA GLU A 101 -15.28 11.12 -11.42
C GLU A 101 -16.77 11.03 -11.02
N GLY A 102 -17.52 12.12 -11.24
CA GLY A 102 -18.92 12.23 -10.80
C GLY A 102 -19.14 12.67 -9.35
N ASP A 103 -18.12 12.70 -8.52
CA ASP A 103 -18.25 13.15 -7.13
C ASP A 103 -18.37 14.67 -7.03
N ARG A 104 -19.19 15.15 -6.08
CA ARG A 104 -19.30 16.59 -5.75
C ARG A 104 -18.26 17.04 -4.74
N PHE A 105 -17.77 16.12 -3.91
CA PHE A 105 -16.83 16.39 -2.82
C PHE A 105 -15.60 15.49 -2.93
N THR A 106 -14.45 16.00 -2.47
CA THR A 106 -13.26 15.16 -2.27
C THR A 106 -13.41 14.33 -1.00
N GLU A 107 -12.76 13.17 -0.94
CA GLU A 107 -12.71 12.34 0.26
C GLU A 107 -12.12 13.13 1.45
N ALA A 108 -11.07 13.93 1.19
CA ALA A 108 -10.46 14.81 2.19
C ALA A 108 -11.45 15.85 2.74
N THR A 109 -12.32 16.44 1.90
CA THR A 109 -13.34 17.39 2.36
C THR A 109 -14.40 16.71 3.22
N VAL A 110 -14.83 15.51 2.84
CA VAL A 110 -15.78 14.73 3.62
C VAL A 110 -15.21 14.36 4.99
N GLY A 111 -13.96 13.90 5.01
CA GLY A 111 -13.29 13.56 6.27
C GLY A 111 -13.03 14.78 7.16
N TYR A 112 -12.67 15.92 6.59
CA TYR A 112 -12.55 17.18 7.32
C TYR A 112 -13.87 17.55 8.01
N ASN A 113 -14.99 17.56 7.28
CA ASN A 113 -16.31 17.87 7.85
C ASN A 113 -16.67 16.90 8.98
N TYR A 114 -16.43 15.60 8.76
CA TYR A 114 -16.67 14.56 9.74
C TYR A 114 -15.94 14.78 11.07
N LEU A 115 -14.66 15.16 11.01
CA LEU A 115 -13.84 15.46 12.20
C LEU A 115 -14.27 16.76 12.88
N ARG A 116 -14.60 17.78 12.07
CA ARG A 116 -15.13 19.08 12.59
C ARG A 116 -16.42 18.90 13.38
N GLU A 117 -17.35 18.13 12.85
CA GLU A 117 -18.63 17.78 13.53
C GLU A 117 -18.42 17.06 14.86
N ARG A 118 -17.26 16.41 15.05
CA ARG A 118 -16.85 15.71 16.28
C ARG A 118 -15.95 16.51 17.20
N GLY A 119 -15.83 17.82 16.95
CA GLY A 119 -15.17 18.76 17.87
C GLY A 119 -13.67 18.94 17.63
N VAL A 120 -13.08 18.33 16.60
CA VAL A 120 -11.69 18.63 16.26
C VAL A 120 -11.59 20.07 15.75
N PRO A 121 -10.75 20.92 16.36
CA PRO A 121 -10.67 22.32 15.96
C PRO A 121 -10.08 22.47 14.56
N ASP A 122 -10.50 23.50 13.83
CA ASP A 122 -10.09 23.74 12.44
C ASP A 122 -8.55 23.82 12.29
N ARG A 123 -7.89 24.49 13.23
CA ARG A 123 -6.42 24.61 13.24
C ARG A 123 -5.68 23.26 13.33
N ALA A 124 -6.34 22.21 13.82
CA ALA A 124 -5.77 20.87 13.99
C ALA A 124 -6.06 19.95 12.79
N ILE A 125 -6.70 20.44 11.72
CA ILE A 125 -6.98 19.63 10.54
C ILE A 125 -6.39 20.27 9.28
N ARG A 126 -5.79 19.44 8.42
CA ARG A 126 -5.37 19.81 7.06
C ARG A 126 -6.01 18.87 6.05
N LYS A 127 -6.16 19.34 4.81
CA LYS A 127 -6.69 18.55 3.69
C LYS A 127 -5.64 18.43 2.60
N GLU A 128 -5.40 17.21 2.12
CA GLU A 128 -4.68 16.93 0.90
C GLU A 128 -5.69 16.40 -0.14
N VAL A 129 -5.89 17.11 -1.25
CA VAL A 129 -6.98 16.86 -2.21
C VAL A 129 -6.49 16.48 -3.61
N GLN A 130 -5.17 16.41 -3.82
CA GLN A 130 -4.56 16.19 -5.14
C GLN A 130 -4.31 14.72 -5.44
N GLY A 131 -4.13 13.89 -4.39
CA GLY A 131 -3.82 12.48 -4.56
C GLY A 131 -5.04 11.66 -4.96
N HIS A 132 -4.93 10.92 -6.07
CA HIS A 132 -5.94 9.98 -6.56
C HIS A 132 -5.57 8.52 -6.27
N THR A 133 -4.30 8.24 -5.98
CA THR A 133 -3.79 6.93 -5.58
C THR A 133 -3.14 7.00 -4.20
N THR A 134 -2.92 5.84 -3.58
CA THR A 134 -2.25 5.77 -2.27
C THR A 134 -0.86 6.44 -2.31
N TYR A 135 -0.08 6.18 -3.36
CA TYR A 135 1.25 6.77 -3.51
C TYR A 135 1.17 8.30 -3.65
N GLN A 136 0.27 8.81 -4.52
CA GLN A 136 0.11 10.24 -4.74
C GLN A 136 -0.29 10.97 -3.46
N SER A 137 -1.26 10.43 -2.72
CA SER A 137 -1.72 11.02 -1.47
C SER A 137 -0.59 11.09 -0.43
N VAL A 138 0.17 10.00 -0.25
CA VAL A 138 1.30 9.99 0.71
C VAL A 138 2.42 10.92 0.24
N ALA A 139 2.76 10.92 -1.05
CA ALA A 139 3.80 11.79 -1.61
C ALA A 139 3.42 13.28 -1.56
N ALA A 140 2.15 13.61 -1.84
CA ALA A 140 1.65 15.00 -1.73
C ALA A 140 1.66 15.46 -0.27
N THR A 141 1.21 14.60 0.65
CA THR A 141 1.26 14.86 2.09
C THR A 141 2.71 15.07 2.57
N ALA A 142 3.64 14.22 2.17
CA ALA A 142 5.05 14.34 2.53
C ALA A 142 5.65 15.68 2.07
N ARG A 143 5.34 16.11 0.84
CA ARG A 143 5.81 17.43 0.33
C ARG A 143 5.27 18.59 1.16
N PHE A 144 3.98 18.56 1.45
CA PHE A 144 3.31 19.60 2.24
C PHE A 144 3.84 19.64 3.69
N LEU A 145 3.87 18.50 4.39
CA LEU A 145 4.34 18.41 5.78
C LEU A 145 5.80 18.85 5.94
N ARG A 146 6.63 18.54 4.94
CA ARG A 146 8.03 18.94 4.93
C ARG A 146 8.22 20.47 4.91
N THR A 147 7.29 21.22 4.32
CA THR A 147 7.32 22.71 4.39
C THR A 147 6.99 23.24 5.79
N GLU A 148 6.33 22.42 6.62
CA GLU A 148 6.04 22.72 8.03
C GLU A 148 7.10 22.10 8.98
N GLY A 149 8.16 21.47 8.46
CA GLY A 149 9.21 20.81 9.25
C GLY A 149 8.76 19.51 9.90
N ILE A 150 7.71 18.85 9.36
CA ILE A 150 7.12 17.62 9.87
C ILE A 150 7.51 16.45 8.95
N ASP A 151 8.12 15.41 9.53
CA ASP A 151 8.44 14.15 8.85
C ASP A 151 8.03 12.91 9.65
N ASP A 152 7.75 13.05 10.95
CA ASP A 152 7.30 11.97 11.83
C ASP A 152 5.76 11.92 11.89
N VAL A 153 5.18 10.84 11.37
CA VAL A 153 3.73 10.73 11.20
C VAL A 153 3.17 9.36 11.61
N ILE A 154 1.88 9.35 11.97
CA ILE A 154 1.08 8.13 12.06
C ILE A 154 0.23 8.02 10.80
N LEU A 155 0.42 6.99 9.99
CA LEU A 155 -0.40 6.73 8.81
C LEU A 155 -1.57 5.81 9.17
N VAL A 156 -2.79 6.30 8.96
CA VAL A 156 -4.04 5.56 9.20
C VAL A 156 -4.63 5.09 7.88
N SER A 157 -4.83 3.77 7.74
CA SER A 157 -5.42 3.15 6.56
C SER A 157 -6.23 1.91 6.91
N GLY A 158 -6.79 1.24 5.91
CA GLY A 158 -7.34 -0.10 6.10
C GLY A 158 -6.22 -1.13 6.39
N PRO A 159 -6.54 -2.21 7.15
CA PRO A 159 -5.52 -3.14 7.64
C PRO A 159 -4.71 -3.84 6.53
N ALA A 160 -5.33 -4.21 5.41
CA ALA A 160 -4.61 -4.90 4.33
C ALA A 160 -3.48 -4.06 3.72
N THR A 161 -3.63 -2.73 3.67
CA THR A 161 -2.70 -1.79 3.00
C THR A 161 -1.48 -1.44 3.87
N ALA A 162 -1.47 -1.81 5.14
CA ALA A 162 -0.46 -1.40 6.12
C ALA A 162 0.98 -1.66 5.66
N LYS A 163 1.27 -2.85 5.12
CA LYS A 163 2.62 -3.19 4.65
C LYS A 163 3.07 -2.37 3.45
N ARG A 164 2.16 -2.09 2.51
CA ARG A 164 2.43 -1.26 1.33
C ARG A 164 2.70 0.18 1.74
N LEU A 165 1.93 0.72 2.69
CA LEU A 165 2.15 2.07 3.23
C LEU A 165 3.52 2.24 3.87
N ALA A 166 3.98 1.25 4.64
CA ALA A 166 5.33 1.28 5.22
C ALA A 166 6.42 1.34 4.14
N GLY A 167 6.21 0.70 2.98
CA GLY A 167 7.13 0.82 1.85
C GLY A 167 7.06 2.19 1.18
N ILE A 168 5.85 2.70 0.92
CA ILE A 168 5.64 4.01 0.29
C ILE A 168 6.19 5.14 1.16
N SER A 169 5.96 5.10 2.49
CA SER A 169 6.46 6.14 3.41
C SER A 169 7.98 6.25 3.38
N GLY A 170 8.68 5.11 3.32
CA GLY A 170 10.14 5.09 3.13
C GLY A 170 10.58 5.71 1.81
N ASP A 171 9.90 5.39 0.69
CA ASP A 171 10.21 5.94 -0.64
C ASP A 171 10.04 7.48 -0.70
N VAL A 172 9.12 8.04 0.09
CA VAL A 172 8.86 9.49 0.11
C VAL A 172 9.57 10.22 1.26
N GLY A 173 10.32 9.49 2.10
CA GLY A 173 11.11 10.05 3.20
C GLY A 173 10.27 10.55 4.38
N LEU A 174 9.21 9.83 4.74
CA LEU A 174 8.46 10.01 5.98
C LEU A 174 8.86 8.96 7.01
N GLU A 175 9.08 9.38 8.24
CA GLU A 175 9.16 8.48 9.40
C GLU A 175 7.74 8.10 9.83
N ALA A 176 7.24 6.97 9.34
CA ALA A 176 5.85 6.62 9.51
C ALA A 176 5.62 5.44 10.45
N ALA A 177 4.85 5.67 11.50
CA ALA A 177 4.20 4.62 12.26
C ALA A 177 2.88 4.23 11.55
N ILE A 178 2.68 2.96 11.24
CA ILE A 178 1.46 2.51 10.58
C ILE A 178 0.48 2.03 11.65
N SER A 179 -0.72 2.65 11.66
CA SER A 179 -1.81 2.32 12.59
C SER A 179 -3.07 1.99 11.79
N PRO A 180 -3.32 0.70 11.52
CA PRO A 180 -4.48 0.28 10.76
C PRO A 180 -5.78 0.55 11.52
N SER A 181 -6.79 1.07 10.82
CA SER A 181 -8.15 1.20 11.38
C SER A 181 -8.80 -0.16 11.62
N ALA A 182 -9.86 -0.17 12.42
CA ALA A 182 -10.64 -1.38 12.66
C ALA A 182 -11.15 -2.00 11.35
N GLY A 183 -11.15 -3.33 11.30
CA GLY A 183 -11.63 -4.11 10.17
C GLY A 183 -10.84 -5.41 10.00
N THR A 184 -11.48 -6.39 9.36
CA THR A 184 -10.85 -7.66 9.05
C THR A 184 -10.48 -7.69 7.57
N PRO A 185 -9.19 -7.84 7.22
CA PRO A 185 -8.81 -7.94 5.82
C PRO A 185 -9.35 -9.24 5.22
N THR A 186 -9.91 -9.17 4.00
CA THR A 186 -10.32 -10.35 3.27
C THR A 186 -9.11 -11.05 2.66
N LEU A 187 -9.20 -12.36 2.41
CA LEU A 187 -8.13 -13.10 1.71
C LEU A 187 -7.80 -12.46 0.36
N ARG A 188 -8.83 -12.04 -0.38
CA ARG A 188 -8.65 -11.34 -1.67
C ARG A 188 -7.82 -10.06 -1.52
N SER A 189 -8.09 -9.26 -0.48
CA SER A 189 -7.32 -8.03 -0.24
C SER A 189 -5.87 -8.33 0.15
N LEU A 190 -5.63 -9.36 0.97
CA LEU A 190 -4.29 -9.78 1.37
C LEU A 190 -3.47 -10.27 0.15
N VAL A 191 -4.07 -11.08 -0.72
CA VAL A 191 -3.41 -11.57 -1.95
C VAL A 191 -3.08 -10.41 -2.89
N ARG A 192 -4.03 -9.47 -3.11
CA ARG A 192 -3.79 -8.28 -3.93
C ARG A 192 -2.65 -7.43 -3.37
N GLU A 193 -2.65 -7.17 -2.07
CA GLU A 193 -1.60 -6.38 -1.42
C GLU A 193 -0.25 -7.12 -1.40
N THR A 194 -0.25 -8.45 -1.32
CA THR A 194 0.98 -9.26 -1.47
C THR A 194 1.60 -9.04 -2.85
N GLY A 195 0.79 -9.06 -3.92
CA GLY A 195 1.24 -8.73 -5.27
C GLY A 195 1.80 -7.31 -5.37
N ALA A 196 1.06 -6.33 -4.85
CA ALA A 196 1.47 -4.92 -4.86
C ALA A 196 2.76 -4.67 -4.07
N VAL A 197 2.93 -5.28 -2.89
CA VAL A 197 4.16 -5.18 -2.09
C VAL A 197 5.32 -5.87 -2.80
N SER A 198 5.10 -7.06 -3.38
CA SER A 198 6.14 -7.81 -4.10
C SER A 198 6.66 -7.04 -5.31
N LEU A 199 5.76 -6.49 -6.13
CA LEU A 199 6.11 -5.67 -7.28
C LEU A 199 6.73 -4.33 -6.86
N GLY A 200 6.15 -3.66 -5.86
CA GLY A 200 6.67 -2.39 -5.35
C GLY A 200 8.12 -2.47 -4.88
N ARG A 201 8.51 -3.60 -4.25
CA ARG A 201 9.91 -3.85 -3.84
C ARG A 201 10.86 -4.09 -5.02
N LEU A 202 10.38 -4.68 -6.11
CA LEU A 202 11.20 -5.00 -7.28
C LEU A 202 11.39 -3.81 -8.22
N ILE A 203 10.32 -3.05 -8.47
CA ILE A 203 10.32 -1.96 -9.46
C ILE A 203 10.18 -0.56 -8.86
N GLY A 204 9.95 -0.45 -7.54
CA GLY A 204 9.65 0.77 -6.79
C GLY A 204 8.15 1.13 -6.79
N TYR A 205 7.65 1.62 -5.65
CA TYR A 205 6.22 1.95 -5.51
C TYR A 205 5.78 3.10 -6.41
N ARG A 206 6.66 4.05 -6.69
CA ARG A 206 6.40 5.13 -7.64
C ARG A 206 6.11 4.64 -9.07
N ARG A 207 6.76 3.56 -9.51
CA ARG A 207 6.53 2.98 -10.85
C ARG A 207 5.27 2.13 -10.87
N LEU A 208 4.99 1.44 -9.77
CA LEU A 208 3.77 0.62 -9.63
C LEU A 208 2.51 1.45 -9.80
N GLU A 209 2.51 2.69 -9.35
CA GLU A 209 1.39 3.62 -9.46
C GLU A 209 0.86 3.78 -10.90
N ARG A 210 1.75 3.73 -11.91
CA ARG A 210 1.37 3.87 -13.33
C ARG A 210 0.49 2.72 -13.84
N PHE A 211 0.37 1.65 -13.08
CA PHE A 211 -0.45 0.49 -13.41
C PHE A 211 -1.76 0.47 -12.59
N ASP A 212 -1.88 1.34 -11.57
CA ASP A 212 -3.06 1.47 -10.70
C ASP A 212 -4.00 2.63 -11.13
N SER A 213 -3.63 3.38 -12.15
CA SER A 213 -4.37 4.55 -12.69
C SER A 213 -5.29 4.17 -13.85
#